data_1fce006f66c1df04282bac5d0dd5398f
#
_entry.id   1fce006f66c1df04282bac5d0dd5398f
#
_cell.length_a   1.000
_cell.length_b   1.000
_cell.length_c   1.000
_cell.angle_alpha   90.00
_cell.angle_beta   90.00
_cell.angle_gamma   90.00
#
_symmetry.space_group_name_H-M   'P 1'
#
loop_
_entity.id
_entity.type
_entity.pdbx_description
1 polymer ?
#
loop_
_entity_poly.entity_id
_entity_poly.type
_entity_poly.pdbx_seq_one_letter_code
_entity_poly.pdbx_strand_id
1 'polypeptide(L)'
;MICMNGIVSSVKILKYSERPLVYFKLDDQSCLIAGHSLNFLADVEDGMRIAVAGEYNSRKQFVVKKYAVIGKTKIMMEFEMMRI
;
A
#
# COMPACT_ATOMS: atom_id res chain seq x y z
N MET A 1 6.46 -7.72 15.20
CA MET A 1 5.90 -7.16 13.97
C MET A 1 5.25 -8.27 13.16
N ILE A 2 4.06 -8.04 12.66
CA ILE A 2 3.31 -9.04 11.90
C ILE A 2 3.56 -8.78 10.41
N CYS A 3 3.73 -9.84 9.63
CA CYS A 3 3.90 -9.74 8.18
C CYS A 3 2.74 -10.42 7.47
N MET A 4 2.28 -9.81 6.39
CA MET A 4 1.26 -10.41 5.53
C MET A 4 1.47 -9.95 4.10
N ASN A 5 0.86 -10.66 3.14
CA ASN A 5 0.87 -10.24 1.75
C ASN A 5 -0.50 -10.46 1.14
N GLY A 6 -0.76 -9.79 0.05
CA GLY A 6 -2.04 -9.92 -0.64
C GLY A 6 -2.16 -8.94 -1.78
N ILE A 7 -3.38 -8.81 -2.29
CA ILE A 7 -3.70 -7.92 -3.41
C ILE A 7 -4.29 -6.62 -2.86
N VAL A 8 -3.75 -5.50 -3.33
CA VAL A 8 -4.18 -4.17 -2.92
C VAL A 8 -5.49 -3.80 -3.62
N SER A 9 -6.40 -3.21 -2.85
CA SER A 9 -7.63 -2.63 -3.40
C SER A 9 -8.08 -1.43 -2.57
N SER A 10 -8.97 -0.63 -3.12
CA SER A 10 -9.62 0.49 -2.43
C SER A 10 -8.65 1.51 -1.82
N VAL A 11 -7.59 1.85 -2.54
CA VAL A 11 -6.63 2.85 -2.06
C VAL A 11 -7.31 4.21 -1.96
N LYS A 12 -7.25 4.84 -0.77
CA LYS A 12 -7.86 6.14 -0.50
C LYS A 12 -6.93 6.98 0.37
N ILE A 13 -6.90 8.27 0.12
CA ILE A 13 -6.19 9.21 0.99
C ILE A 13 -7.20 9.74 2.01
N LEU A 14 -6.97 9.44 3.29
CA LEU A 14 -7.86 9.85 4.36
C LEU A 14 -7.54 11.24 4.89
N LYS A 15 -6.29 11.65 4.80
CA LYS A 15 -5.86 12.96 5.29
C LYS A 15 -4.76 13.49 4.40
N TYR A 16 -4.96 14.68 3.86
CA TYR A 16 -3.96 15.37 3.05
C TYR A 16 -3.06 16.22 3.94
N SER A 17 -1.78 15.92 3.92
CA SER A 17 -0.76 16.65 4.67
C SER A 17 0.60 16.31 4.07
N GLU A 18 1.69 16.80 4.67
CA GLU A 18 3.04 16.44 4.24
C GLU A 18 3.30 14.94 4.35
N ARG A 19 2.62 14.30 5.32
CA ARG A 19 2.61 12.84 5.49
C ARG A 19 1.17 12.37 5.40
N PRO A 20 0.67 12.16 4.19
CA PRO A 20 -0.74 11.76 4.05
C PRO A 20 -1.01 10.42 4.72
N LEU A 21 -2.19 10.30 5.31
CA LEU A 21 -2.67 9.04 5.83
C LEU A 21 -3.43 8.33 4.72
N VAL A 22 -2.96 7.15 4.35
CA VAL A 22 -3.53 6.38 3.26
C VAL A 22 -4.18 5.13 3.80
N TYR A 23 -5.40 4.88 3.34
CA TYR A 23 -6.15 3.65 3.61
C TYR A 23 -6.12 2.77 2.37
N PHE A 24 -5.99 1.47 2.59
CA PHE A 24 -6.17 0.48 1.52
C PHE A 24 -6.61 -0.85 2.11
N LYS A 25 -7.10 -1.73 1.25
CA LYS A 25 -7.37 -3.10 1.63
C LYS A 25 -6.30 -4.02 1.06
N LEU A 26 -5.85 -4.94 1.89
CA LEU A 26 -4.96 -6.02 1.46
C LEU A 26 -5.77 -7.31 1.59
N ASP A 27 -6.20 -7.84 0.45
CA ASP A 27 -7.27 -8.82 0.39
C ASP A 27 -8.50 -8.24 1.12
N ASP A 28 -8.94 -8.81 2.23
CA ASP A 28 -10.07 -8.30 3.00
C ASP A 28 -9.66 -7.53 4.25
N GLN A 29 -8.37 -7.34 4.47
CA GLN A 29 -7.85 -6.66 5.66
C GLN A 29 -7.72 -5.16 5.43
N SER A 30 -8.35 -4.36 6.29
CA SER A 30 -8.20 -2.92 6.28
C SER A 30 -6.80 -2.53 6.78
N CYS A 31 -6.12 -1.70 6.03
CA CYS A 31 -4.75 -1.26 6.32
C CYS A 31 -4.64 0.25 6.30
N LEU A 32 -3.73 0.77 7.11
CA LEU A 32 -3.39 2.20 7.15
C LEU A 32 -1.88 2.34 7.01
N ILE A 33 -1.45 3.33 6.24
CA ILE A 33 -0.04 3.67 6.12
C ILE A 33 0.14 5.17 6.18
N ALA A 34 1.03 5.63 7.05
CA ALA A 34 1.42 7.04 7.17
C ALA A 34 2.90 7.20 6.87
N GLY A 35 3.76 6.40 7.49
CA GLY A 35 5.18 6.38 7.16
C GLY A 35 5.39 5.88 5.75
N HIS A 36 6.15 6.62 4.93
CA HIS A 36 6.42 6.30 3.53
C HIS A 36 5.15 6.26 2.65
N SER A 37 4.09 6.95 3.06
CA SER A 37 2.82 6.93 2.33
C SER A 37 2.93 7.55 0.93
N LEU A 38 3.77 8.57 0.74
CA LEU A 38 4.01 9.14 -0.59
C LEU A 38 4.68 8.13 -1.52
N ASN A 39 5.67 7.39 -1.01
CA ASN A 39 6.31 6.33 -1.79
C ASN A 39 5.30 5.23 -2.13
N PHE A 40 4.46 4.87 -1.16
CA PHE A 40 3.40 3.89 -1.38
C PHE A 40 2.46 4.34 -2.51
N LEU A 41 2.01 5.59 -2.50
CA LEU A 41 1.12 6.11 -3.53
C LEU A 41 1.78 6.13 -4.91
N ALA A 42 3.10 6.35 -4.96
CA ALA A 42 3.84 6.36 -6.21
C ALA A 42 4.07 4.97 -6.77
N ASP A 43 4.26 3.97 -5.90
CA ASP A 43 4.69 2.63 -6.30
C ASP A 43 3.54 1.63 -6.43
N VAL A 44 2.42 1.87 -5.74
CA VAL A 44 1.37 0.88 -5.56
C VAL A 44 0.03 1.37 -6.10
N GLU A 45 -0.68 0.50 -6.81
CA GLU A 45 -2.06 0.77 -7.20
C GLU A 45 -2.91 -0.49 -7.04
N ASP A 46 -4.22 -0.33 -7.17
CA ASP A 46 -5.16 -1.43 -7.04
C ASP A 46 -4.80 -2.58 -7.97
N GLY A 47 -4.88 -3.78 -7.46
CA GLY A 47 -4.59 -4.99 -8.20
C GLY A 47 -3.16 -5.50 -8.07
N MET A 48 -2.27 -4.72 -7.49
CA MET A 48 -0.89 -5.15 -7.28
C MET A 48 -0.76 -6.02 -6.02
N ARG A 49 0.18 -6.94 -6.07
CA ARG A 49 0.52 -7.77 -4.90
C ARG A 49 1.65 -7.12 -4.14
N ILE A 50 1.46 -6.94 -2.84
CA ILE A 50 2.48 -6.39 -1.96
C ILE A 50 2.59 -7.22 -0.69
N ALA A 51 3.74 -7.11 -0.04
CA ALA A 51 3.96 -7.61 1.31
C ALA A 51 4.06 -6.43 2.25
N VAL A 52 3.47 -6.54 3.42
CA VAL A 52 3.49 -5.49 4.44
C VAL A 52 3.92 -6.05 5.78
N ALA A 53 4.52 -5.20 6.60
CA ALA A 53 4.87 -5.52 7.97
C ALA A 53 4.40 -4.40 8.87
N GLY A 54 3.79 -4.75 9.99
CA GLY A 54 3.26 -3.76 10.93
C GLY A 54 2.55 -4.41 12.10
N GLU A 55 1.59 -3.70 12.65
CA GLU A 55 0.87 -4.12 13.84
C GLU A 55 -0.60 -3.69 13.75
N TYR A 56 -1.47 -4.40 14.45
CA TYR A 56 -2.87 -4.01 14.55
C TYR A 56 -3.03 -2.88 15.57
N ASN A 57 -3.92 -1.94 15.25
CA ASN A 57 -4.31 -0.93 16.21
C ASN A 57 -5.55 -1.40 17.02
N SER A 58 -6.05 -0.57 17.92
CA SER A 58 -7.21 -0.91 18.76
C SER A 58 -8.49 -1.12 17.97
N ARG A 59 -8.56 -0.63 16.73
CA ARG A 59 -9.73 -0.78 15.84
C ARG A 59 -9.59 -1.97 14.91
N LYS A 60 -8.61 -2.85 15.15
CA LYS A 60 -8.31 -4.02 14.33
C LYS A 60 -7.92 -3.68 12.90
N GLN A 61 -7.44 -2.47 12.67
CA GLN A 61 -6.85 -2.06 11.40
C GLN A 61 -5.35 -2.37 11.43
N PHE A 62 -4.81 -2.80 10.31
CA PHE A 62 -3.39 -3.12 10.24
C PHE A 62 -2.61 -1.86 9.89
N VAL A 63 -1.77 -1.41 10.82
CA VAL A 63 -0.93 -0.22 10.63
C VAL A 63 0.40 -0.65 10.03
N VAL A 64 0.62 -0.27 8.77
CA VAL A 64 1.79 -0.68 8.01
C VAL A 64 3.00 0.16 8.40
N LYS A 65 4.09 -0.51 8.75
CA LYS A 65 5.37 0.13 9.05
C LYS A 65 6.34 0.02 7.89
N LYS A 66 6.27 -1.08 7.15
CA LYS A 66 7.11 -1.35 5.98
C LYS A 66 6.29 -2.07 4.93
N TYR A 67 6.62 -1.84 3.67
CA TYR A 67 5.99 -2.57 2.57
C TYR A 67 7.03 -2.88 1.50
N ALA A 68 6.72 -3.87 0.68
CA ALA A 68 7.52 -4.22 -0.49
C ALA A 68 6.58 -4.66 -1.61
N VAL A 69 6.83 -4.19 -2.82
CA VAL A 69 6.06 -4.60 -3.99
C VAL A 69 6.59 -5.96 -4.45
N ILE A 70 5.68 -6.90 -4.66
CA ILE A 70 6.01 -8.22 -5.18
C ILE A 70 5.74 -8.18 -6.67
N GLY A 71 6.81 -8.25 -7.47
CA GLY A 71 6.71 -8.13 -8.91
C GLY A 71 7.05 -6.72 -9.38
N LYS A 72 6.22 -6.15 -10.28
CA LYS A 72 6.49 -4.85 -10.89
C LYS A 72 5.83 -3.72 -10.12
N THR A 73 6.54 -2.60 -9.96
CA THR A 73 5.98 -1.39 -9.39
C THR A 73 5.03 -0.74 -10.39
N LYS A 74 4.20 0.17 -9.89
CA LYS A 74 3.29 0.97 -10.72
C LYS A 74 4.04 1.69 -11.84
N ILE A 75 5.18 2.31 -11.51
CA ILE A 75 5.99 3.05 -12.48
C ILE A 75 6.53 2.11 -13.56
N MET A 76 7.01 0.94 -13.18
CA MET A 76 7.51 -0.05 -14.13
C MET A 76 6.40 -0.56 -15.06
N MET A 77 5.20 -0.78 -14.53
CA MET A 77 4.05 -1.20 -15.32
C MET A 77 3.64 -0.13 -16.32
N GLU A 78 3.58 1.12 -15.89
CA GLU A 78 3.26 2.25 -16.79
C GLU A 78 4.31 2.40 -17.90
N PHE A 79 5.57 2.24 -17.55
CA PHE A 79 6.67 2.31 -18.51
C PHE A 79 6.55 1.22 -19.58
N GLU A 80 6.21 0.00 -19.18
CA GLU A 80 6.01 -1.10 -20.11
C GLU A 80 4.85 -0.85 -21.06
N MET A 81 3.76 -0.26 -20.58
CA MET A 81 2.61 0.07 -21.41
C MET A 81 2.94 1.12 -22.47
N MET A 82 3.94 1.94 -22.23
CA MET A 82 4.39 2.98 -23.16
C MET A 82 5.39 2.45 -24.19
N ARG A 83 5.89 1.24 -24.01
CA ARG A 83 6.83 0.58 -24.93
C ARG A 83 6.07 -0.14 -26.01
N ILE A 84 5.87 0.50 -27.08
CA ILE A 84 5.23 -0.14 -28.24
C ILE A 84 6.23 -0.20 -29.38
#